data_3ad4447561ad7e123791616bef2dd3f7
#
_entry.id   3ad4447561ad7e123791616bef2dd3f7
#
_cell.length_a   1.000
_cell.length_b   1.000
_cell.length_c   1.000
_cell.angle_alpha   90.00
_cell.angle_beta   90.00
_cell.angle_gamma   90.00
#
_symmetry.space_group_name_H-M   'P 1'
#
loop_
_entity.id
_entity.type
_entity.pdbx_description
1 polymer ?
#
loop_
_entity_poly.entity_id
_entity_poly.type
_entity_poly.pdbx_seq_one_letter_code
_entity_poly.pdbx_strand_id
1 'polypeptide(L)'
;MTTEEKFIKAIEALKADKSKEIKFDQTVDLIINLKEFDVRRHAFNLFIQVPHKIKDKKISGFFEKDSKIVDTIKKADFGKYKEKKDIRKLIKNYDYFIANAKLMPAVATSFGRALGPVGKMPSPQLGILPNEDEKVIESIVNEINSTARIKVKEPSIKLRIGKQSMETEKIMQNALVIYKKVLETLPRKIDNIKNVKIKFTMSKPVKV
;
A
#
# COMPACT_ATOMS: atom_id res chain seq x y z
N MET A 1 26.17 -3.58 15.74
CA MET A 1 24.95 -2.78 15.51
C MET A 1 23.84 -3.68 15.06
N THR A 2 22.75 -3.71 15.81
CA THR A 2 21.56 -4.45 15.42
C THR A 2 20.88 -3.78 14.19
N THR A 3 20.07 -4.53 13.46
CA THR A 3 19.33 -3.98 12.31
C THR A 3 18.43 -2.81 12.76
N GLU A 4 17.87 -2.90 13.98
CA GLU A 4 17.01 -1.88 14.59
C GLU A 4 17.76 -0.56 14.82
N GLU A 5 18.95 -0.62 15.41
CA GLU A 5 19.80 0.58 15.63
C GLU A 5 20.15 1.29 14.32
N LYS A 6 20.38 0.53 13.23
CA LYS A 6 20.66 1.13 11.91
C LYS A 6 19.44 1.85 11.37
N PHE A 7 18.23 1.30 11.52
CA PHE A 7 16.99 1.95 11.12
C PHE A 7 16.75 3.24 11.91
N ILE A 8 16.92 3.20 13.24
CA ILE A 8 16.75 4.38 14.11
C ILE A 8 17.70 5.49 13.68
N LYS A 9 19.00 5.21 13.57
CA LYS A 9 20.02 6.18 13.14
C LYS A 9 19.72 6.80 11.78
N ALA A 10 19.26 5.98 10.82
CA ALA A 10 18.90 6.48 9.49
C ALA A 10 17.68 7.42 9.53
N ILE A 11 16.68 7.12 10.35
CA ILE A 11 15.47 7.96 10.51
C ILE A 11 15.82 9.25 11.24
N GLU A 12 16.65 9.19 12.30
CA GLU A 12 17.11 10.37 13.03
C GLU A 12 17.95 11.29 12.15
N ALA A 13 18.87 10.74 11.36
CA ALA A 13 19.65 11.50 10.38
C ALA A 13 18.76 12.23 9.37
N LEU A 14 17.67 11.56 8.92
CA LEU A 14 16.69 12.20 8.03
C LEU A 14 15.87 13.29 8.72
N LYS A 15 15.49 13.12 9.99
CA LYS A 15 14.77 14.13 10.77
C LYS A 15 15.65 15.33 11.13
N ALA A 16 16.95 15.12 11.29
CA ALA A 16 17.93 16.18 11.57
C ALA A 16 18.26 17.03 10.33
N ASP A 17 18.06 16.49 9.12
CA ASP A 17 18.32 17.21 7.87
C ASP A 17 17.23 18.27 7.60
N LYS A 18 17.47 19.50 8.09
CA LYS A 18 16.61 20.67 7.90
C LYS A 18 16.94 21.46 6.63
N SER A 19 17.63 20.87 5.67
CA SER A 19 18.12 21.57 4.48
C SER A 19 17.04 22.21 3.60
N LYS A 20 15.77 21.87 3.83
CA LYS A 20 14.61 22.50 3.18
C LYS A 20 13.43 22.58 4.14
N GLU A 21 12.96 23.79 4.39
CA GLU A 21 11.64 24.00 5.02
C GLU A 21 10.54 23.50 4.07
N ILE A 22 9.88 22.43 4.46
CA ILE A 22 8.82 21.80 3.66
C ILE A 22 7.50 22.00 4.38
N LYS A 23 6.55 22.63 3.68
CA LYS A 23 5.24 23.04 4.22
C LYS A 23 4.22 21.88 4.38
N PHE A 24 4.59 20.64 4.14
CA PHE A 24 3.69 19.48 4.25
C PHE A 24 4.34 18.32 5.00
N ASP A 25 3.50 17.48 5.62
CA ASP A 25 3.94 16.27 6.32
C ASP A 25 4.43 15.21 5.32
N GLN A 26 5.76 15.05 5.25
CA GLN A 26 6.39 14.17 4.28
C GLN A 26 6.15 12.70 4.59
N THR A 27 6.04 11.90 3.54
CA THR A 27 5.99 10.44 3.66
C THR A 27 7.40 9.88 3.83
N VAL A 28 7.52 8.86 4.66
CA VAL A 28 8.74 8.07 4.83
C VAL A 28 8.67 6.87 3.90
N ASP A 29 9.60 6.77 2.96
CA ASP A 29 9.68 5.68 2.00
C ASP A 29 10.85 4.75 2.36
N LEU A 30 10.58 3.45 2.40
CA LEU A 30 11.57 2.37 2.49
C LEU A 30 11.89 1.89 1.08
N ILE A 31 13.17 1.79 0.77
CA ILE A 31 13.70 1.32 -0.52
C ILE A 31 14.60 0.10 -0.25
N ILE A 32 14.21 -1.05 -0.77
CA ILE A 32 15.00 -2.28 -0.72
C ILE A 32 15.44 -2.60 -2.14
N ASN A 33 16.71 -2.44 -2.44
CA ASN A 33 17.26 -2.80 -3.74
C ASN A 33 17.73 -4.25 -3.71
N LEU A 34 17.33 -4.99 -4.73
CA LEU A 34 17.66 -6.40 -4.88
C LEU A 34 18.84 -6.58 -5.84
N LYS A 35 19.61 -7.65 -5.63
CA LYS A 35 20.66 -8.13 -6.52
C LYS A 35 20.39 -9.59 -6.89
N GLU A 36 20.82 -10.02 -8.05
CA GLU A 36 20.65 -11.40 -8.53
C GLU A 36 19.21 -11.92 -8.43
N PHE A 37 18.24 -11.03 -8.69
CA PHE A 37 16.80 -11.30 -8.58
C PHE A 37 16.14 -11.12 -9.94
N ASP A 38 15.68 -12.22 -10.53
CA ASP A 38 14.92 -12.20 -11.79
C ASP A 38 13.44 -11.94 -11.49
N VAL A 39 12.99 -10.73 -11.77
CA VAL A 39 11.59 -10.31 -11.58
C VAL A 39 10.62 -11.12 -12.43
N ARG A 40 11.04 -11.64 -13.59
CA ARG A 40 10.16 -12.41 -14.48
C ARG A 40 9.81 -13.77 -13.88
N ARG A 41 10.78 -14.39 -13.20
CA ARG A 41 10.61 -15.72 -12.59
C ARG A 41 10.04 -15.67 -11.19
N HIS A 42 10.40 -14.63 -10.42
CA HIS A 42 10.10 -14.54 -8.99
C HIS A 42 9.26 -13.29 -8.63
N ALA A 43 8.43 -12.81 -9.58
CA ALA A 43 7.49 -11.72 -9.26
C ALA A 43 6.54 -12.15 -8.14
N PHE A 44 6.43 -11.33 -7.09
CA PHE A 44 5.50 -11.58 -6.00
C PHE A 44 4.66 -10.35 -5.67
N ASN A 45 3.49 -10.62 -5.10
CA ASN A 45 2.58 -9.62 -4.62
C ASN A 45 2.18 -9.99 -3.18
N LEU A 46 2.51 -9.13 -2.23
CA LEU A 46 2.30 -9.36 -0.81
C LEU A 46 1.43 -8.28 -0.20
N PHE A 47 0.58 -8.69 0.70
CA PHE A 47 -0.12 -7.82 1.64
C PHE A 47 0.51 -8.04 3.02
N ILE A 48 1.09 -6.99 3.58
CA ILE A 48 1.78 -7.03 4.87
C ILE A 48 1.03 -6.16 5.83
N GLN A 49 0.50 -6.75 6.88
CA GLN A 49 -0.10 -6.01 7.98
C GLN A 49 1.02 -5.38 8.81
N VAL A 50 0.95 -4.06 8.98
CA VAL A 50 1.91 -3.28 9.77
C VAL A 50 1.27 -2.88 11.10
N PRO A 51 2.05 -2.82 12.19
CA PRO A 51 1.53 -2.51 13.51
C PRO A 51 0.96 -1.09 13.62
N HIS A 52 1.53 -0.15 12.87
CA HIS A 52 1.09 1.24 12.91
C HIS A 52 0.55 1.69 11.56
N LYS A 53 -0.61 2.34 11.58
CA LYS A 53 -1.28 2.90 10.42
C LYS A 53 -0.37 3.88 9.68
N ILE A 54 -0.20 3.66 8.37
CA ILE A 54 0.67 4.48 7.53
C ILE A 54 -0.07 5.73 7.04
N LYS A 55 -1.30 5.57 6.55
CA LYS A 55 -2.12 6.62 5.95
C LYS A 55 -3.58 6.22 5.96
N ASP A 56 -4.49 7.18 6.11
CA ASP A 56 -5.90 7.00 5.79
C ASP A 56 -6.07 6.88 4.28
N LYS A 57 -6.48 5.70 3.84
CA LYS A 57 -6.76 5.44 2.43
C LYS A 57 -8.21 5.81 2.14
N LYS A 58 -8.43 6.50 1.02
CA LYS A 58 -9.77 6.72 0.51
C LYS A 58 -10.27 5.43 -0.13
N ILE A 59 -11.31 4.85 0.44
CA ILE A 59 -11.86 3.56 0.04
C ILE A 59 -13.25 3.78 -0.55
N SER A 60 -13.56 3.10 -1.65
CA SER A 60 -14.90 3.03 -2.23
C SER A 60 -15.36 1.58 -2.32
N GLY A 61 -16.64 1.33 -2.08
CA GLY A 61 -17.24 0.00 -2.10
C GLY A 61 -18.21 -0.19 -3.26
N PHE A 62 -18.14 -1.37 -3.90
CA PHE A 62 -19.15 -1.83 -4.84
C PHE A 62 -20.18 -2.67 -4.08
N PHE A 63 -21.27 -2.05 -3.66
CA PHE A 63 -22.31 -2.65 -2.83
C PHE A 63 -23.70 -2.46 -3.42
N GLU A 64 -24.65 -3.26 -2.97
CA GLU A 64 -26.08 -3.11 -3.30
C GLU A 64 -26.72 -2.04 -2.42
N LYS A 65 -26.33 -1.99 -1.13
CA LYS A 65 -26.82 -1.04 -0.14
C LYS A 65 -25.82 0.10 0.08
N ASP A 66 -26.32 1.26 0.45
CA ASP A 66 -25.44 2.38 0.84
C ASP A 66 -24.79 2.09 2.18
N SER A 67 -23.49 2.28 2.25
CA SER A 67 -22.71 2.23 3.50
C SER A 67 -22.46 3.66 4.01
N LYS A 68 -22.49 3.83 5.33
CA LYS A 68 -22.14 5.11 5.97
C LYS A 68 -20.63 5.31 6.10
N ILE A 69 -19.85 4.24 5.98
CA ILE A 69 -18.41 4.22 6.25
C ILE A 69 -17.59 4.48 4.98
N VAL A 70 -18.06 4.02 3.83
CA VAL A 70 -17.35 4.11 2.55
C VAL A 70 -18.27 4.62 1.45
N ASP A 71 -17.70 5.34 0.49
CA ASP A 71 -18.44 5.79 -0.68
C ASP A 71 -18.89 4.60 -1.51
N THR A 72 -20.20 4.46 -1.71
CA THR A 72 -20.79 3.29 -2.36
C THR A 72 -21.07 3.55 -3.84
N ILE A 73 -20.69 2.60 -4.69
CA ILE A 73 -21.01 2.57 -6.12
C ILE A 73 -21.96 1.39 -6.35
N LYS A 74 -23.22 1.69 -6.65
CA LYS A 74 -24.25 0.66 -6.92
C LYS A 74 -24.13 0.14 -8.36
N LYS A 75 -24.64 -1.08 -8.58
CA LYS A 75 -24.71 -1.68 -9.93
C LYS A 75 -25.45 -0.77 -10.93
N ALA A 76 -26.49 -0.06 -10.49
CA ALA A 76 -27.22 0.91 -11.33
C ALA A 76 -26.34 2.07 -11.82
N ASP A 77 -25.34 2.47 -11.04
CA ASP A 77 -24.43 3.56 -11.36
C ASP A 77 -23.29 3.18 -12.32
N PHE A 78 -23.08 1.88 -12.60
CA PHE A 78 -22.04 1.42 -13.53
C PHE A 78 -22.18 2.05 -14.91
N GLY A 79 -23.43 2.36 -15.31
CA GLY A 79 -23.71 3.07 -16.55
C GLY A 79 -23.11 4.47 -16.64
N LYS A 80 -22.89 5.14 -15.50
CA LYS A 80 -22.29 6.48 -15.44
C LYS A 80 -20.78 6.45 -15.72
N TYR A 81 -20.13 5.30 -15.52
CA TYR A 81 -18.68 5.10 -15.68
C TYR A 81 -18.34 4.39 -16.99
N LYS A 82 -19.06 4.65 -18.08
CA LYS A 82 -18.76 4.07 -19.42
C LYS A 82 -17.57 4.75 -20.08
N GLU A 83 -17.38 6.03 -19.84
CA GLU A 83 -16.28 6.78 -20.42
C GLU A 83 -14.96 6.55 -19.68
N LYS A 84 -13.87 6.40 -20.45
CA LYS A 84 -12.51 6.27 -19.90
C LYS A 84 -12.11 7.42 -18.97
N LYS A 85 -12.65 8.62 -19.21
CA LYS A 85 -12.40 9.83 -18.41
C LYS A 85 -12.96 9.71 -17.00
N ASP A 86 -14.18 9.19 -16.85
CA ASP A 86 -14.84 9.08 -15.55
C ASP A 86 -14.23 7.95 -14.71
N ILE A 87 -13.87 6.83 -15.34
CA ILE A 87 -13.13 5.76 -14.67
C ILE A 87 -11.75 6.26 -14.19
N ARG A 88 -11.05 7.08 -14.98
CA ARG A 88 -9.76 7.66 -14.55
C ARG A 88 -9.92 8.60 -13.35
N LYS A 89 -10.99 9.40 -13.31
CA LYS A 89 -11.31 10.23 -12.13
C LYS A 89 -11.58 9.38 -10.91
N LEU A 90 -12.38 8.30 -11.05
CA LEU A 90 -12.65 7.35 -9.98
C LEU A 90 -11.34 6.75 -9.43
N ILE A 91 -10.48 6.25 -10.30
CA ILE A 91 -9.19 5.67 -9.92
C ILE A 91 -8.29 6.70 -9.22
N LYS A 92 -8.35 7.97 -9.62
CA LYS A 92 -7.55 9.03 -9.00
C LYS A 92 -8.05 9.41 -7.60
N ASN A 93 -9.38 9.37 -7.40
CA ASN A 93 -10.01 9.80 -6.16
C ASN A 93 -9.88 8.78 -5.03
N TYR A 94 -9.88 7.49 -5.34
CA TYR A 94 -9.85 6.41 -4.35
C TYR A 94 -8.54 5.62 -4.40
N ASP A 95 -7.99 5.33 -3.23
CA ASP A 95 -6.76 4.55 -3.08
C ASP A 95 -7.03 3.04 -3.18
N TYR A 96 -8.21 2.58 -2.72
CA TYR A 96 -8.57 1.18 -2.66
C TYR A 96 -10.06 0.96 -2.96
N PHE A 97 -10.39 -0.24 -3.47
CA PHE A 97 -11.77 -0.64 -3.73
C PHE A 97 -12.08 -1.95 -3.02
N ILE A 98 -13.26 -2.03 -2.42
CA ILE A 98 -13.85 -3.24 -1.85
C ILE A 98 -15.11 -3.59 -2.63
N ALA A 99 -15.53 -4.85 -2.62
CA ALA A 99 -16.72 -5.28 -3.35
C ALA A 99 -17.43 -6.41 -2.64
N ASN A 100 -18.75 -6.46 -2.80
CA ASN A 100 -19.52 -7.64 -2.46
C ASN A 100 -19.20 -8.76 -3.45
N ALA A 101 -19.04 -9.99 -2.95
CA ALA A 101 -18.75 -11.18 -3.75
C ALA A 101 -19.77 -11.38 -4.90
N LYS A 102 -21.03 -11.11 -4.65
CA LYS A 102 -22.11 -11.21 -5.65
C LYS A 102 -21.96 -10.22 -6.81
N LEU A 103 -21.41 -9.03 -6.55
CA LEU A 103 -21.23 -7.98 -7.56
C LEU A 103 -19.90 -8.12 -8.32
N MET A 104 -18.96 -8.94 -7.85
CA MET A 104 -17.63 -9.08 -8.45
C MET A 104 -17.63 -9.41 -9.94
N PRO A 105 -18.49 -10.32 -10.48
CA PRO A 105 -18.53 -10.58 -11.92
C PRO A 105 -18.89 -9.31 -12.72
N ALA A 106 -19.88 -8.53 -12.25
CA ALA A 106 -20.27 -7.28 -12.88
C ALA A 106 -19.19 -6.20 -12.81
N VAL A 107 -18.50 -6.09 -11.66
CA VAL A 107 -17.36 -5.20 -11.45
C VAL A 107 -16.19 -5.57 -12.37
N ALA A 108 -15.88 -6.87 -12.49
CA ALA A 108 -14.83 -7.36 -13.37
C ALA A 108 -15.09 -7.01 -14.85
N THR A 109 -16.34 -7.17 -15.29
CA THR A 109 -16.74 -6.84 -16.67
C THR A 109 -16.66 -5.35 -16.95
N SER A 110 -17.17 -4.50 -16.04
CA SER A 110 -17.28 -3.06 -16.24
C SER A 110 -15.97 -2.31 -15.97
N PHE A 111 -15.25 -2.66 -14.90
CA PHE A 111 -14.08 -1.92 -14.40
C PHE A 111 -12.76 -2.69 -14.52
N GLY A 112 -12.78 -3.98 -14.85
CA GLY A 112 -11.58 -4.84 -14.84
C GLY A 112 -10.45 -4.32 -15.72
N ARG A 113 -10.77 -3.82 -16.93
CA ARG A 113 -9.79 -3.25 -17.89
C ARG A 113 -9.11 -1.98 -17.35
N ALA A 114 -9.75 -1.26 -16.44
CA ALA A 114 -9.23 -0.01 -15.89
C ALA A 114 -8.58 -0.20 -14.51
N LEU A 115 -9.20 -0.96 -13.60
CA LEU A 115 -8.70 -1.20 -12.24
C LEU A 115 -7.57 -2.24 -12.20
N GLY A 116 -7.60 -3.24 -13.10
CA GLY A 116 -6.62 -4.33 -13.15
C GLY A 116 -5.18 -3.84 -13.35
N PRO A 117 -4.86 -3.09 -14.42
CA PRO A 117 -3.50 -2.58 -14.70
C PRO A 117 -2.95 -1.69 -13.58
N VAL A 118 -3.83 -0.88 -12.95
CA VAL A 118 -3.47 0.00 -11.84
C VAL A 118 -3.30 -0.79 -10.54
N GLY A 119 -3.84 -2.03 -10.49
CA GLY A 119 -3.77 -2.89 -9.33
C GLY A 119 -4.71 -2.48 -8.20
N LYS A 120 -5.79 -1.78 -8.52
CA LYS A 120 -6.83 -1.36 -7.56
C LYS A 120 -8.08 -2.26 -7.58
N MET A 121 -8.05 -3.36 -8.33
CA MET A 121 -9.13 -4.34 -8.33
C MET A 121 -9.27 -4.96 -6.94
N PRO A 122 -10.51 -5.11 -6.41
CA PRO A 122 -10.74 -5.86 -5.18
C PRO A 122 -10.14 -7.26 -5.27
N SER A 123 -9.43 -7.70 -4.23
CA SER A 123 -8.80 -9.02 -4.20
C SER A 123 -9.46 -9.92 -3.16
N PRO A 124 -9.45 -11.25 -3.36
CA PRO A 124 -10.01 -12.19 -2.39
C PRO A 124 -9.34 -12.12 -1.02
N GLN A 125 -8.05 -11.72 -0.98
CA GLN A 125 -7.30 -11.65 0.26
C GLN A 125 -7.67 -10.43 1.12
N LEU A 126 -8.05 -9.31 0.45
CA LEU A 126 -8.32 -8.07 1.16
C LEU A 126 -9.24 -7.18 0.30
N GLY A 127 -10.54 -7.33 0.40
CA GLY A 127 -11.46 -6.45 -0.30
C GLY A 127 -12.66 -7.11 -0.98
N ILE A 128 -12.84 -8.43 -0.89
CA ILE A 128 -14.08 -9.09 -1.29
C ILE A 128 -14.83 -9.54 -0.05
N LEU A 129 -16.05 -9.04 0.10
CA LEU A 129 -16.92 -9.30 1.23
C LEU A 129 -18.04 -10.28 0.84
N PRO A 130 -18.31 -11.30 1.67
CA PRO A 130 -19.46 -12.16 1.47
C PRO A 130 -20.78 -11.44 1.78
N ASN A 131 -20.80 -10.58 2.80
CA ASN A 131 -21.95 -9.82 3.28
C ASN A 131 -21.66 -8.34 3.38
N GLU A 132 -22.71 -7.49 3.32
CA GLU A 132 -22.62 -6.03 3.39
C GLU A 132 -22.93 -5.51 4.81
N ASP A 133 -22.40 -6.18 5.84
CA ASP A 133 -22.56 -5.75 7.23
C ASP A 133 -21.60 -4.58 7.55
N GLU A 134 -22.11 -3.49 8.12
CA GLU A 134 -21.31 -2.31 8.44
C GLU A 134 -20.11 -2.62 9.36
N LYS A 135 -20.29 -3.53 10.34
CA LYS A 135 -19.19 -3.95 11.24
C LYS A 135 -18.05 -4.65 10.48
N VAL A 136 -18.40 -5.47 9.48
CA VAL A 136 -17.41 -6.16 8.64
C VAL A 136 -16.72 -5.16 7.72
N ILE A 137 -17.45 -4.21 7.17
CA ILE A 137 -16.88 -3.13 6.35
C ILE A 137 -15.89 -2.31 7.18
N GLU A 138 -16.23 -1.92 8.41
CA GLU A 138 -15.34 -1.17 9.30
C GLU A 138 -14.06 -1.94 9.63
N SER A 139 -14.17 -3.22 9.97
CA SER A 139 -13.00 -4.06 10.25
C SER A 139 -12.06 -4.15 9.06
N ILE A 140 -12.59 -4.32 7.85
CA ILE A 140 -11.80 -4.39 6.61
C ILE A 140 -11.19 -3.03 6.24
N VAL A 141 -11.90 -1.93 6.46
CA VAL A 141 -11.34 -0.58 6.27
C VAL A 141 -10.14 -0.37 7.19
N ASN A 142 -10.24 -0.78 8.45
CA ASN A 142 -9.12 -0.70 9.41
C ASN A 142 -7.96 -1.61 8.99
N GLU A 143 -8.24 -2.82 8.54
CA GLU A 143 -7.25 -3.75 8.02
C GLU A 143 -6.56 -3.21 6.76
N ILE A 144 -7.30 -2.64 5.80
CA ILE A 144 -6.75 -2.00 4.61
C ILE A 144 -5.83 -0.83 4.99
N ASN A 145 -6.19 -0.02 5.98
CA ASN A 145 -5.41 1.12 6.43
C ASN A 145 -4.09 0.70 7.10
N SER A 146 -4.07 -0.45 7.76
CA SER A 146 -2.88 -1.04 8.40
C SER A 146 -2.10 -2.00 7.47
N THR A 147 -2.55 -2.23 6.24
CA THR A 147 -1.89 -3.15 5.31
C THR A 147 -1.07 -2.39 4.28
N ALA A 148 0.22 -2.76 4.15
CA ALA A 148 1.09 -2.33 3.06
C ALA A 148 1.05 -3.37 1.94
N ARG A 149 0.79 -2.92 0.70
CA ARG A 149 0.83 -3.78 -0.48
C ARG A 149 2.17 -3.62 -1.20
N ILE A 150 2.87 -4.72 -1.37
CA ILE A 150 4.11 -4.81 -2.14
C ILE A 150 3.82 -5.54 -3.46
N LYS A 151 4.11 -4.89 -4.58
CA LYS A 151 4.09 -5.51 -5.90
C LYS A 151 5.44 -5.32 -6.55
N VAL A 152 6.18 -6.40 -6.70
CA VAL A 152 7.51 -6.38 -7.29
C VAL A 152 7.39 -6.42 -8.81
N LYS A 153 7.79 -5.34 -9.46
CA LYS A 153 7.87 -5.18 -10.92
C LYS A 153 9.28 -4.86 -11.40
N GLU A 154 10.15 -4.49 -10.48
CA GLU A 154 11.53 -4.06 -10.69
C GLU A 154 12.41 -4.72 -9.62
N PRO A 155 13.72 -4.84 -9.81
CA PRO A 155 14.64 -5.33 -8.77
C PRO A 155 14.85 -4.27 -7.65
N SER A 156 13.80 -3.50 -7.34
CA SER A 156 13.77 -2.49 -6.28
C SER A 156 12.36 -2.38 -5.72
N ILE A 157 12.23 -2.62 -4.42
CA ILE A 157 10.97 -2.52 -3.68
C ILE A 157 10.92 -1.14 -3.05
N LYS A 158 9.91 -0.36 -3.38
CA LYS A 158 9.71 1.01 -2.85
C LYS A 158 8.33 1.08 -2.23
N LEU A 159 8.26 1.39 -0.93
CA LEU A 159 6.97 1.49 -0.24
C LEU A 159 7.00 2.49 0.90
N ARG A 160 5.83 3.01 1.20
CA ARG A 160 5.61 3.93 2.31
C ARG A 160 5.54 3.16 3.61
N ILE A 161 6.23 3.66 4.64
CA ILE A 161 6.27 3.04 5.97
C ILE A 161 5.71 3.94 7.07
N GLY A 162 5.51 5.22 6.78
CA GLY A 162 4.97 6.18 7.73
C GLY A 162 5.00 7.61 7.20
N LYS A 163 4.78 8.55 8.10
CA LYS A 163 4.88 9.99 7.88
C LYS A 163 5.97 10.58 8.77
N GLN A 164 6.47 11.76 8.40
CA GLN A 164 7.50 12.48 9.17
C GLN A 164 7.02 12.85 10.58
N SER A 165 5.73 13.13 10.75
CA SER A 165 5.09 13.46 12.03
C SER A 165 5.02 12.27 13.00
N MET A 166 5.20 11.03 12.52
CA MET A 166 5.18 9.84 13.37
C MET A 166 6.44 9.73 14.22
N GLU A 167 6.30 9.11 15.38
CA GLU A 167 7.44 8.76 16.25
C GLU A 167 8.42 7.83 15.54
N THR A 168 9.70 8.03 15.79
CA THR A 168 10.79 7.25 15.16
C THR A 168 10.63 5.75 15.40
N GLU A 169 10.24 5.36 16.61
CA GLU A 169 10.03 3.96 16.99
C GLU A 169 8.91 3.30 16.19
N LYS A 170 7.78 3.98 15.99
CA LYS A 170 6.66 3.48 15.20
C LYS A 170 7.04 3.27 13.73
N ILE A 171 7.80 4.20 13.16
CA ILE A 171 8.31 4.08 11.79
C ILE A 171 9.28 2.90 11.68
N MET A 172 10.17 2.73 12.67
CA MET A 172 11.13 1.63 12.74
C MET A 172 10.42 0.28 12.83
N GLN A 173 9.39 0.15 13.70
CA GLN A 173 8.61 -1.08 13.83
C GLN A 173 7.93 -1.47 12.51
N ASN A 174 7.31 -0.51 11.82
CA ASN A 174 6.74 -0.74 10.50
C ASN A 174 7.80 -1.20 9.48
N ALA A 175 8.97 -0.55 9.47
CA ALA A 175 10.08 -0.89 8.58
C ALA A 175 10.60 -2.30 8.82
N LEU A 176 10.75 -2.71 10.09
CA LEU A 176 11.24 -4.03 10.47
C LEU A 176 10.28 -5.15 10.06
N VAL A 177 8.97 -4.98 10.31
CA VAL A 177 7.96 -5.97 9.93
C VAL A 177 8.01 -6.19 8.42
N ILE A 178 8.05 -5.10 7.66
CA ILE A 178 8.12 -5.16 6.19
C ILE A 178 9.43 -5.82 5.73
N TYR A 179 10.56 -5.42 6.32
CA TYR A 179 11.87 -5.96 5.98
C TYR A 179 11.96 -7.46 6.25
N LYS A 180 11.52 -7.93 7.43
CA LYS A 180 11.46 -9.35 7.78
C LYS A 180 10.59 -10.14 6.80
N LYS A 181 9.40 -9.62 6.46
CA LYS A 181 8.47 -10.30 5.55
C LYS A 181 9.01 -10.39 4.11
N VAL A 182 9.68 -9.34 3.64
CA VAL A 182 10.36 -9.36 2.34
C VAL A 182 11.48 -10.39 2.34
N LEU A 183 12.31 -10.45 3.41
CA LEU A 183 13.38 -11.45 3.55
C LEU A 183 12.87 -12.89 3.50
N GLU A 184 11.75 -13.19 4.16
CA GLU A 184 11.13 -14.51 4.14
C GLU A 184 10.68 -14.93 2.73
N THR A 185 10.26 -13.97 1.92
CA THR A 185 9.71 -14.23 0.58
C THR A 185 10.79 -14.34 -0.50
N LEU A 186 11.97 -13.74 -0.28
CA LEU A 186 13.06 -13.77 -1.23
C LEU A 186 13.71 -15.17 -1.29
N PRO A 187 14.02 -15.72 -2.50
CA PRO A 187 14.58 -17.06 -2.68
C PRO A 187 15.91 -17.28 -1.92
N ARG A 188 16.80 -16.30 -1.98
CA ARG A 188 18.11 -16.32 -1.29
C ARG A 188 18.17 -15.43 -0.08
N LYS A 189 17.01 -15.02 0.47
CA LYS A 189 16.90 -14.19 1.67
C LYS A 189 17.84 -12.97 1.61
N ILE A 190 18.79 -12.88 2.53
CA ILE A 190 19.71 -11.74 2.68
C ILE A 190 20.64 -11.55 1.49
N ASP A 191 21.01 -12.63 0.79
CA ASP A 191 21.90 -12.58 -0.36
C ASP A 191 21.27 -11.91 -1.58
N ASN A 192 19.95 -11.86 -1.65
CA ASN A 192 19.25 -11.08 -2.67
C ASN A 192 19.17 -9.59 -2.35
N ILE A 193 19.57 -9.14 -1.15
CA ILE A 193 19.53 -7.72 -0.81
C ILE A 193 20.86 -7.05 -1.18
N LYS A 194 20.80 -6.03 -2.03
CA LYS A 194 21.94 -5.18 -2.37
C LYS A 194 22.15 -4.09 -1.32
N ASN A 195 21.11 -3.36 -0.99
CA ASN A 195 21.10 -2.34 0.06
C ASN A 195 19.67 -1.97 0.45
N VAL A 196 19.54 -1.44 1.67
CA VAL A 196 18.30 -0.87 2.19
C VAL A 196 18.53 0.61 2.41
N LYS A 197 17.56 1.44 2.01
CA LYS A 197 17.62 2.89 2.16
C LYS A 197 16.28 3.41 2.67
N ILE A 198 16.33 4.50 3.40
CA ILE A 198 15.14 5.25 3.81
C ILE A 198 15.27 6.68 3.30
N LYS A 199 14.15 7.29 2.92
CA LYS A 199 14.10 8.70 2.51
C LYS A 199 12.78 9.34 2.91
N PHE A 200 12.78 10.65 3.07
CA PHE A 200 11.55 11.44 2.98
C PHE A 200 11.23 11.78 1.51
N THR A 201 10.00 12.21 1.25
CA THR A 201 9.55 12.53 -0.11
C THR A 201 10.54 13.43 -0.86
N MET A 202 11.07 14.48 -0.19
CA MET A 202 11.94 15.48 -0.80
C MET A 202 13.40 15.37 -0.38
N SER A 203 13.79 14.39 0.46
CA SER A 203 15.16 14.20 0.92
C SER A 203 15.96 13.27 0.02
N LYS A 204 17.29 13.29 0.19
CA LYS A 204 18.17 12.26 -0.36
C LYS A 204 18.00 10.94 0.42
N PRO A 205 18.17 9.78 -0.23
CA PRO A 205 18.05 8.48 0.46
C PRO A 205 19.27 8.23 1.36
N VAL A 206 19.02 7.89 2.62
CA VAL A 206 20.03 7.47 3.59
C VAL A 206 20.10 5.94 3.62
N LYS A 207 21.30 5.37 3.67
CA LYS A 207 21.51 3.92 3.76
C LYS A 207 21.34 3.47 5.21
N VAL A 208 20.67 2.33 5.37
CA VAL A 208 20.49 1.62 6.64
C VAL A 208 21.59 0.61 6.87
#